data_70c316d775fab579c2466c7d8b3c1111
#
_entry.id   70c316d775fab579c2466c7d8b3c1111
#
_cell.length_a   1.000
_cell.length_b   1.000
_cell.length_c   1.000
_cell.angle_alpha   90.00
_cell.angle_beta   90.00
_cell.angle_gamma   90.00
#
_symmetry.space_group_name_H-M   'P 1'
#
loop_
_entity.id
_entity.type
_entity.pdbx_description
1 polymer ?
#
loop_
_entity_poly.entity_id
_entity_poly.type
_entity_poly.pdbx_seq_one_letter_code
_entity_poly.pdbx_strand_id
1 'polypeptide(L)'
;MLKKLIILAALIAIVLTCCQKKTEQEEVKEEFTSAREVKIATARLGDISSYIEFSGKIEAEKTVNIAPSISGRIDKLIVDVGSAVKKGDLLAKLDDTQLKQARTQFVNMEKNYKRMQELQKTGAIDGATFDEVETGYKIAKSSYEFVLENTDVRAPINGVVTLIFKKEGENYDAMMDPMLLRMMNLDEVKAKIQVSDVDINKIIKGQKVLLKVSSSDEEFTGSVSFVSPEADMMSGTFNVEIAANNKNNILKHNQFARIKVLIKTSENTIIVSQQAILDANHVFIVENDKAVKKYVTLGLENEYEIEITEGLQDGETVVIRGNIGLSEGDKVEVSH
;
A
#
# COMPACT_ATOMS: atom_id res chain seq x y z
N MET A 1 -24.56 -54.17 -84.56
CA MET A 1 -24.59 -53.59 -83.27
C MET A 1 -24.44 -54.60 -82.10
N LEU A 2 -24.75 -55.87 -82.34
CA LEU A 2 -24.76 -56.93 -81.29
C LEU A 2 -23.33 -57.32 -80.80
N LYS A 3 -22.29 -57.27 -81.71
CA LYS A 3 -20.91 -57.64 -81.35
C LYS A 3 -20.20 -56.66 -80.43
N LYS A 4 -20.59 -55.37 -80.39
CA LYS A 4 -20.01 -54.35 -79.48
C LYS A 4 -20.55 -54.45 -78.08
N LEU A 5 -21.76 -54.99 -77.94
CA LEU A 5 -22.42 -55.13 -76.63
C LEU A 5 -21.86 -56.32 -75.83
N ILE A 6 -21.40 -57.40 -76.52
CA ILE A 6 -20.85 -58.59 -75.90
C ILE A 6 -19.40 -58.30 -75.38
N ILE A 7 -18.62 -57.45 -76.04
CA ILE A 7 -17.24 -57.08 -75.63
C ILE A 7 -17.29 -56.13 -74.39
N LEU A 8 -18.31 -55.29 -74.31
CA LEU A 8 -18.48 -54.41 -73.17
C LEU A 8 -18.91 -55.18 -71.91
N ALA A 9 -19.73 -56.20 -72.06
CA ALA A 9 -20.16 -57.09 -70.98
C ALA A 9 -19.04 -57.95 -70.41
N ALA A 10 -18.09 -58.44 -71.31
CA ALA A 10 -16.96 -59.26 -70.94
C ALA A 10 -15.87 -58.40 -70.19
N LEU A 11 -15.73 -57.08 -70.48
CA LEU A 11 -14.80 -56.21 -69.79
C LEU A 11 -15.31 -55.81 -68.38
N ILE A 12 -16.59 -55.73 -68.18
CA ILE A 12 -17.22 -55.41 -66.84
C ILE A 12 -17.13 -56.64 -65.94
N ALA A 13 -17.21 -57.87 -66.46
CA ALA A 13 -17.05 -59.12 -65.69
C ALA A 13 -15.62 -59.31 -65.13
N ILE A 14 -14.59 -58.87 -65.85
CA ILE A 14 -13.17 -59.00 -65.41
C ILE A 14 -12.79 -58.00 -64.30
N VAL A 15 -13.43 -56.85 -64.26
CA VAL A 15 -13.20 -55.85 -63.20
C VAL A 15 -13.85 -56.22 -61.86
N LEU A 16 -14.92 -57.03 -61.88
CA LEU A 16 -15.61 -57.47 -60.67
C LEU A 16 -15.00 -58.67 -59.94
N THR A 17 -14.04 -59.37 -60.57
CA THR A 17 -13.40 -60.57 -59.98
C THR A 17 -12.05 -60.25 -59.28
N CYS A 18 -11.58 -59.03 -59.35
CA CYS A 18 -10.29 -58.63 -58.74
C CYS A 18 -10.39 -58.00 -57.34
N CYS A 19 -11.62 -57.94 -56.77
CA CYS A 19 -11.83 -57.35 -55.48
C CYS A 19 -12.31 -58.30 -54.36
N GLN A 20 -11.79 -59.51 -54.32
CA GLN A 20 -11.99 -60.42 -53.21
C GLN A 20 -10.69 -61.18 -52.89
N LYS A 21 -9.71 -60.42 -52.37
CA LYS A 21 -8.71 -60.94 -51.44
C LYS A 21 -8.70 -60.02 -50.24
N LYS A 22 -9.54 -60.35 -49.27
CA LYS A 22 -9.55 -59.83 -47.93
C LYS A 22 -8.28 -60.30 -47.25
N THR A 23 -7.21 -59.56 -47.37
CA THR A 23 -6.04 -59.72 -46.51
C THR A 23 -6.43 -59.04 -45.18
N GLU A 24 -6.64 -59.84 -44.16
CA GLU A 24 -6.61 -59.36 -42.76
C GLU A 24 -5.18 -58.90 -42.56
N GLN A 25 -4.94 -57.61 -42.79
CA GLN A 25 -3.86 -56.87 -42.11
C GLN A 25 -4.38 -56.50 -40.75
N GLU A 26 -3.99 -57.24 -39.71
CA GLU A 26 -3.86 -56.71 -38.39
C GLU A 26 -2.99 -55.45 -38.54
N GLU A 27 -3.63 -54.28 -38.56
CA GLU A 27 -2.97 -53.02 -38.19
C GLU A 27 -2.56 -53.19 -36.72
N VAL A 28 -1.36 -53.68 -36.51
CA VAL A 28 -0.60 -53.41 -35.32
C VAL A 28 -0.43 -51.88 -35.29
N LYS A 29 -1.31 -51.20 -34.65
CA LYS A 29 -1.10 -49.83 -34.17
C LYS A 29 0.07 -49.94 -33.23
N GLU A 30 1.30 -49.83 -33.70
CA GLU A 30 2.41 -49.38 -32.91
C GLU A 30 2.02 -47.94 -32.48
N GLU A 31 1.39 -47.83 -31.34
CA GLU A 31 1.40 -46.59 -30.59
C GLU A 31 2.87 -46.29 -30.29
N PHE A 32 3.50 -45.48 -31.14
CA PHE A 32 4.69 -44.75 -30.81
C PHE A 32 4.26 -43.75 -29.67
N THR A 33 4.12 -44.28 -28.47
CA THR A 33 4.05 -43.48 -27.25
C THR A 33 5.46 -42.97 -26.98
N SER A 34 5.88 -41.95 -27.75
CA SER A 34 7.01 -41.14 -27.33
C SER A 34 6.62 -40.57 -25.96
N ALA A 35 7.44 -40.88 -24.94
CA ALA A 35 7.24 -40.32 -23.61
C ALA A 35 7.16 -38.80 -23.73
N ARG A 36 6.16 -38.23 -23.12
CA ARG A 36 5.93 -36.80 -23.17
C ARG A 36 6.83 -36.12 -22.16
N GLU A 37 7.63 -35.16 -22.58
CA GLU A 37 8.49 -34.39 -21.69
C GLU A 37 7.63 -33.48 -20.79
N VAL A 38 7.82 -33.63 -19.48
CA VAL A 38 7.08 -32.88 -18.48
C VAL A 38 8.04 -32.28 -17.44
N LYS A 39 7.70 -31.08 -16.92
CA LYS A 39 8.34 -30.53 -15.72
C LYS A 39 7.47 -30.79 -14.52
N ILE A 40 8.11 -31.09 -13.41
CA ILE A 40 7.46 -31.47 -12.16
C ILE A 40 7.79 -30.49 -11.04
N ALA A 41 6.94 -30.41 -10.04
CA ALA A 41 7.19 -29.78 -8.76
C ALA A 41 6.64 -30.69 -7.64
N THR A 42 7.21 -30.58 -6.45
CA THR A 42 6.76 -31.37 -5.30
C THR A 42 5.71 -30.61 -4.54
N ALA A 43 4.59 -31.25 -4.24
CA ALA A 43 3.62 -30.75 -3.27
C ALA A 43 4.28 -30.73 -1.90
N ARG A 44 4.17 -29.61 -1.19
CA ARG A 44 4.85 -29.40 0.09
C ARG A 44 3.92 -28.85 1.15
N LEU A 45 4.18 -29.19 2.39
CA LEU A 45 3.57 -28.50 3.54
C LEU A 45 4.17 -27.10 3.66
N GLY A 46 3.31 -26.12 3.92
CA GLY A 46 3.71 -24.73 4.11
C GLY A 46 2.54 -23.83 4.45
N ASP A 47 2.86 -22.54 4.61
CA ASP A 47 1.86 -21.52 4.86
C ASP A 47 1.58 -20.76 3.57
N ILE A 48 0.32 -20.54 3.26
CA ILE A 48 -0.11 -19.73 2.11
C ILE A 48 -0.97 -18.56 2.58
N SER A 49 -0.69 -17.38 2.04
CA SER A 49 -1.44 -16.17 2.35
C SER A 49 -2.06 -15.59 1.08
N SER A 50 -3.33 -15.22 1.19
CA SER A 50 -4.07 -14.53 0.13
C SER A 50 -4.12 -13.04 0.41
N TYR A 51 -3.86 -12.24 -0.61
CA TYR A 51 -3.82 -10.78 -0.55
C TYR A 51 -4.74 -10.17 -1.59
N ILE A 52 -5.32 -9.02 -1.26
CA ILE A 52 -5.90 -8.13 -2.29
C ILE A 52 -4.92 -6.99 -2.51
N GLU A 53 -4.67 -6.69 -3.78
CA GLU A 53 -3.73 -5.65 -4.18
C GLU A 53 -4.48 -4.37 -4.58
N PHE A 54 -3.96 -3.24 -4.07
CA PHE A 54 -4.46 -1.91 -4.35
C PHE A 54 -3.30 -0.98 -4.75
N SER A 55 -3.61 0.06 -5.49
CA SER A 55 -2.73 1.22 -5.67
C SER A 55 -3.15 2.30 -4.68
N GLY A 56 -2.21 2.81 -3.91
CA GLY A 56 -2.46 3.84 -2.92
C GLY A 56 -1.45 4.97 -2.97
N LYS A 57 -1.78 6.07 -2.33
CA LYS A 57 -0.94 7.26 -2.22
C LYS A 57 -0.42 7.40 -0.79
N ILE A 58 0.88 7.59 -0.65
CA ILE A 58 1.52 7.80 0.64
C ILE A 58 1.37 9.26 1.05
N GLU A 59 0.94 9.48 2.27
CA GLU A 59 0.84 10.79 2.89
C GLU A 59 1.63 10.81 4.21
N ALA A 60 2.18 11.97 4.53
CA ALA A 60 2.80 12.18 5.85
C ALA A 60 1.74 12.03 6.94
N GLU A 61 2.10 11.46 8.11
CA GLU A 61 1.19 11.35 9.26
C GLU A 61 0.69 12.73 9.69
N LYS A 62 1.60 13.72 9.74
CA LYS A 62 1.26 15.09 10.08
C LYS A 62 1.86 16.06 9.08
N THR A 63 1.02 16.93 8.56
CA THR A 63 1.42 18.08 7.72
C THR A 63 0.95 19.34 8.43
N VAL A 64 1.85 20.28 8.63
CA VAL A 64 1.55 21.57 9.26
C VAL A 64 2.05 22.70 8.38
N ASN A 65 1.13 23.60 8.03
CA ASN A 65 1.48 24.88 7.42
C ASN A 65 1.76 25.88 8.53
N ILE A 66 2.92 26.48 8.52
CA ILE A 66 3.32 27.50 9.47
C ILE A 66 2.84 28.83 8.94
N ALA A 67 1.94 29.44 9.71
CA ALA A 67 1.22 30.67 9.36
C ALA A 67 1.15 31.59 10.60
N PRO A 68 2.17 32.43 10.85
CA PRO A 68 2.12 33.41 11.93
C PRO A 68 0.89 34.31 11.83
N SER A 69 0.31 34.68 12.98
CA SER A 69 -0.93 35.49 13.01
C SER A 69 -0.68 37.00 12.92
N ILE A 70 0.58 37.45 12.82
CA ILE A 70 0.95 38.86 12.64
C ILE A 70 1.66 39.06 11.31
N SER A 71 1.38 40.19 10.67
CA SER A 71 2.09 40.60 9.45
C SER A 71 3.38 41.34 9.80
N GLY A 72 4.39 41.22 8.94
CA GLY A 72 5.67 41.89 9.12
C GLY A 72 6.69 41.46 8.09
N ARG A 73 7.83 42.16 8.05
CA ARG A 73 8.97 41.72 7.24
C ARG A 73 9.62 40.48 7.84
N ILE A 74 10.05 39.56 7.00
CA ILE A 74 10.86 38.41 7.42
C ILE A 74 12.29 38.87 7.58
N ASP A 75 12.72 39.06 8.81
CA ASP A 75 14.08 39.53 9.12
C ASP A 75 15.10 38.42 8.94
N LYS A 76 14.71 37.18 9.22
CA LYS A 76 15.60 36.02 9.05
C LYS A 76 14.81 34.76 8.83
N LEU A 77 15.27 33.95 7.85
CA LEU A 77 14.83 32.59 7.64
C LEU A 77 16.00 31.66 8.05
N ILE A 78 15.77 30.76 9.01
CA ILE A 78 16.85 29.98 9.67
C ILE A 78 16.96 28.59 9.09
N VAL A 79 15.93 28.15 8.35
CA VAL A 79 15.79 26.80 7.80
C VAL A 79 15.67 26.84 6.28
N ASP A 80 16.14 25.77 5.65
CA ASP A 80 15.99 25.51 4.23
C ASP A 80 15.02 24.35 3.98
N VAL A 81 14.58 24.18 2.73
CA VAL A 81 13.83 23.00 2.30
C VAL A 81 14.74 21.77 2.50
N GLY A 82 14.21 20.75 3.19
CA GLY A 82 14.95 19.55 3.58
C GLY A 82 15.53 19.61 5.00
N SER A 83 15.50 20.75 5.68
CA SER A 83 15.98 20.87 7.07
C SER A 83 15.16 20.01 8.00
N ALA A 84 15.81 19.13 8.76
CA ALA A 84 15.20 18.40 9.86
C ALA A 84 15.17 19.28 11.11
N VAL A 85 14.02 19.41 11.75
CA VAL A 85 13.77 20.28 12.91
C VAL A 85 13.02 19.55 13.99
N LYS A 86 13.27 19.94 15.24
CA LYS A 86 12.53 19.47 16.43
C LYS A 86 11.48 20.48 16.84
N LYS A 87 10.45 19.99 17.52
CA LYS A 87 9.45 20.85 18.14
C LYS A 87 10.13 21.91 19.04
N GLY A 88 9.80 23.19 18.81
CA GLY A 88 10.37 24.33 19.52
C GLY A 88 11.56 25.00 18.82
N ASP A 89 12.18 24.36 17.81
CA ASP A 89 13.27 24.98 17.04
C ASP A 89 12.79 26.23 16.32
N LEU A 90 13.64 27.26 16.28
CA LEU A 90 13.35 28.52 15.61
C LEU A 90 13.48 28.35 14.09
N LEU A 91 12.40 28.64 13.36
CA LEU A 91 12.32 28.49 11.90
C LEU A 91 12.58 29.81 11.17
N ALA A 92 11.94 30.87 11.67
CA ALA A 92 12.04 32.21 11.09
C ALA A 92 11.85 33.27 12.16
N LYS A 93 12.29 34.48 11.84
CA LYS A 93 12.12 35.66 12.66
C LYS A 93 11.48 36.78 11.84
N LEU A 94 10.33 37.28 12.31
CA LEU A 94 9.72 38.48 11.74
C LEU A 94 10.30 39.72 12.41
N ASP A 95 10.03 40.91 11.83
CA ASP A 95 10.40 42.21 12.40
C ASP A 95 9.96 42.32 13.87
N ASP A 96 10.86 42.70 14.76
CA ASP A 96 10.69 42.64 16.19
C ASP A 96 10.17 43.95 16.80
N THR A 97 9.79 44.93 15.99
CA THR A 97 9.32 46.26 16.47
C THR A 97 8.11 46.14 17.37
N GLN A 98 7.10 45.38 16.95
CA GLN A 98 5.90 45.12 17.76
C GLN A 98 6.25 44.34 19.04
N LEU A 99 7.17 43.37 18.94
CA LEU A 99 7.63 42.62 20.10
C LEU A 99 8.31 43.48 21.15
N LYS A 100 9.16 44.42 20.74
CA LYS A 100 9.83 45.37 21.63
C LYS A 100 8.82 46.29 22.32
N GLN A 101 7.79 46.75 21.60
CA GLN A 101 6.71 47.56 22.20
C GLN A 101 5.90 46.78 23.25
N ALA A 102 5.41 45.59 22.86
CA ALA A 102 4.64 44.70 23.76
C ALA A 102 5.45 44.33 25.01
N ARG A 103 6.75 44.00 24.82
CA ARG A 103 7.66 43.72 25.95
C ARG A 103 7.81 44.88 26.91
N THR A 104 7.97 46.10 26.38
CA THR A 104 8.12 47.28 27.19
C THR A 104 6.86 47.55 28.04
N GLN A 105 5.69 47.41 27.43
CA GLN A 105 4.41 47.54 28.12
C GLN A 105 4.24 46.45 29.19
N PHE A 106 4.53 45.20 28.86
CA PHE A 106 4.46 44.09 29.83
C PHE A 106 5.37 44.35 31.04
N VAL A 107 6.65 44.70 30.82
CA VAL A 107 7.61 44.96 31.90
C VAL A 107 7.15 46.12 32.79
N ASN A 108 6.54 47.17 32.22
CA ASN A 108 6.00 48.29 33.01
C ASN A 108 4.79 47.86 33.87
N MET A 109 3.88 47.08 33.31
CA MET A 109 2.73 46.52 34.04
C MET A 109 3.16 45.52 35.10
N GLU A 110 4.15 44.68 34.84
CA GLU A 110 4.70 43.74 35.81
C GLU A 110 5.31 44.47 37.04
N LYS A 111 6.08 45.54 36.80
CA LYS A 111 6.62 46.34 37.87
C LYS A 111 5.53 47.00 38.71
N ASN A 112 4.47 47.52 38.05
CA ASN A 112 3.34 48.13 38.75
C ASN A 112 2.57 47.07 39.56
N TYR A 113 2.27 45.90 38.96
CA TYR A 113 1.62 44.79 39.63
C TYR A 113 2.38 44.33 40.88
N LYS A 114 3.68 44.11 40.79
CA LYS A 114 4.51 43.74 41.95
C LYS A 114 4.48 44.77 43.08
N ARG A 115 4.51 46.06 42.73
CA ARG A 115 4.42 47.14 43.72
C ARG A 115 3.05 47.17 44.41
N MET A 116 1.95 47.05 43.63
CA MET A 116 0.61 47.03 44.18
C MET A 116 0.33 45.77 45.00
N GLN A 117 0.91 44.66 44.64
CA GLN A 117 0.82 43.43 45.43
C GLN A 117 1.42 43.60 46.85
N GLU A 118 2.55 44.31 46.97
CA GLU A 118 3.13 44.59 48.28
C GLU A 118 2.25 45.60 49.09
N LEU A 119 1.68 46.61 48.43
CA LEU A 119 0.77 47.54 49.08
C LEU A 119 -0.53 46.88 49.58
N GLN A 120 -1.06 45.93 48.80
CA GLN A 120 -2.24 45.16 49.19
C GLN A 120 -1.96 44.28 50.42
N LYS A 121 -0.79 43.63 50.50
CA LYS A 121 -0.38 42.84 51.68
C LYS A 121 -0.36 43.68 52.99
N THR A 122 -0.04 44.96 52.90
CA THR A 122 -0.01 45.87 54.03
C THR A 122 -1.34 46.55 54.28
N GLY A 123 -2.37 46.28 53.49
CA GLY A 123 -3.69 46.94 53.60
C GLY A 123 -3.71 48.41 53.12
N ALA A 124 -2.67 48.81 52.34
CA ALA A 124 -2.54 50.22 51.89
C ALA A 124 -3.39 50.51 50.62
N ILE A 125 -3.93 49.51 49.97
CA ILE A 125 -4.88 49.64 48.87
C ILE A 125 -6.04 48.66 49.04
N ASP A 126 -7.19 49.00 48.47
CA ASP A 126 -8.38 48.12 48.47
C ASP A 126 -8.26 47.01 47.40
N GLY A 127 -9.11 45.98 47.50
CA GLY A 127 -9.11 44.83 46.59
C GLY A 127 -9.45 45.21 45.15
N ALA A 128 -10.38 46.16 44.95
CA ALA A 128 -10.82 46.57 43.61
C ALA A 128 -9.67 47.24 42.82
N THR A 129 -8.90 48.10 43.48
CA THR A 129 -7.70 48.72 42.90
C THR A 129 -6.64 47.71 42.55
N PHE A 130 -6.45 46.68 43.37
CA PHE A 130 -5.53 45.60 43.07
C PHE A 130 -6.00 44.76 41.87
N ASP A 131 -7.28 44.39 41.83
CA ASP A 131 -7.89 43.60 40.76
C ASP A 131 -7.77 44.30 39.40
N GLU A 132 -7.91 45.62 39.34
CA GLU A 132 -7.71 46.40 38.12
C GLU A 132 -6.26 46.31 37.64
N VAL A 133 -5.27 46.45 38.51
CA VAL A 133 -3.86 46.37 38.17
C VAL A 133 -3.46 44.93 37.75
N GLU A 134 -4.00 43.93 38.47
CA GLU A 134 -3.79 42.54 38.10
C GLU A 134 -4.35 42.23 36.72
N THR A 135 -5.53 42.71 36.38
CA THR A 135 -6.17 42.55 35.07
C THR A 135 -5.32 43.22 33.98
N GLY A 136 -4.86 44.45 34.20
CA GLY A 136 -3.96 45.16 33.28
C GLY A 136 -2.65 44.41 33.04
N TYR A 137 -2.06 43.81 34.08
CA TYR A 137 -0.88 42.97 33.98
C TYR A 137 -1.14 41.72 33.14
N LYS A 138 -2.25 41.03 33.41
CA LYS A 138 -2.63 39.80 32.65
C LYS A 138 -2.84 40.10 31.16
N ILE A 139 -3.50 41.22 30.85
CA ILE A 139 -3.69 41.67 29.44
C ILE A 139 -2.33 41.93 28.75
N ALA A 140 -1.46 42.72 29.42
CA ALA A 140 -0.16 43.07 28.89
C ALA A 140 0.73 41.84 28.70
N LYS A 141 0.67 40.87 29.63
CA LYS A 141 1.36 39.58 29.54
C LYS A 141 0.90 38.76 28.33
N SER A 142 -0.43 38.58 28.20
CA SER A 142 -1.00 37.81 27.08
C SER A 142 -0.69 38.45 25.72
N SER A 143 -0.71 39.80 25.65
CA SER A 143 -0.34 40.52 24.42
C SER A 143 1.14 40.31 24.07
N TYR A 144 2.05 40.36 25.05
CA TYR A 144 3.45 40.11 24.86
C TYR A 144 3.72 38.65 24.39
N GLU A 145 3.10 37.67 25.04
CA GLU A 145 3.22 36.26 24.70
C GLU A 145 2.72 35.99 23.28
N PHE A 146 1.57 36.54 22.90
CA PHE A 146 1.02 36.43 21.57
C PHE A 146 1.96 37.00 20.49
N VAL A 147 2.50 38.19 20.69
CA VAL A 147 3.42 38.84 19.75
C VAL A 147 4.74 38.06 19.69
N LEU A 148 5.25 37.53 20.81
CA LEU A 148 6.48 36.74 20.87
C LEU A 148 6.34 35.45 20.06
N GLU A 149 5.27 34.70 20.26
CA GLU A 149 5.02 33.42 19.54
C GLU A 149 4.89 33.62 18.03
N ASN A 150 4.40 34.78 17.60
CA ASN A 150 4.21 35.08 16.18
C ASN A 150 5.41 35.81 15.55
N THR A 151 6.31 36.40 16.33
CA THR A 151 7.57 37.02 15.87
C THR A 151 8.69 35.98 15.78
N ASP A 152 8.87 35.17 16.81
CA ASP A 152 9.81 34.05 16.85
C ASP A 152 9.09 32.77 16.41
N VAL A 153 9.01 32.55 15.11
CA VAL A 153 8.27 31.45 14.52
C VAL A 153 8.96 30.11 14.77
N ARG A 154 8.33 29.25 15.55
CA ARG A 154 8.90 27.95 15.98
C ARG A 154 8.16 26.75 15.43
N ALA A 155 8.89 25.64 15.31
CA ALA A 155 8.37 24.36 14.89
C ALA A 155 7.33 23.81 15.91
N PRO A 156 6.07 23.54 15.51
CA PRO A 156 5.06 22.96 16.40
C PRO A 156 5.21 21.44 16.56
N ILE A 157 5.89 20.79 15.63
CA ILE A 157 6.12 19.34 15.61
C ILE A 157 7.59 19.02 15.27
N ASN A 158 8.02 17.80 15.52
CA ASN A 158 9.24 17.26 14.91
C ASN A 158 8.95 16.96 13.44
N GLY A 159 9.93 17.16 12.55
CA GLY A 159 9.76 16.83 11.14
C GLY A 159 10.76 17.51 10.23
N VAL A 160 10.40 17.59 8.94
CA VAL A 160 11.22 18.17 7.89
C VAL A 160 10.47 19.33 7.23
N VAL A 161 11.18 20.41 6.94
CA VAL A 161 10.66 21.53 6.15
C VAL A 161 10.55 21.08 4.69
N THR A 162 9.34 21.09 4.14
CA THR A 162 9.11 20.57 2.77
C THR A 162 8.89 21.66 1.75
N LEU A 163 8.35 22.81 2.15
CA LEU A 163 8.15 23.97 1.28
C LEU A 163 8.40 25.25 2.06
N ILE A 164 8.95 26.24 1.40
CA ILE A 164 9.09 27.61 1.88
C ILE A 164 8.41 28.52 0.86
N PHE A 165 7.40 29.28 1.31
CA PHE A 165 6.59 30.15 0.45
C PHE A 165 7.11 31.58 0.41
N LYS A 166 7.85 32.00 1.43
CA LYS A 166 8.37 33.37 1.60
C LYS A 166 9.87 33.34 1.86
N LYS A 167 10.57 34.36 1.36
CA LYS A 167 12.02 34.49 1.54
C LYS A 167 12.37 35.56 2.57
N GLU A 168 13.60 35.50 3.06
CA GLU A 168 14.19 36.56 3.88
C GLU A 168 14.13 37.90 3.17
N GLY A 169 13.74 38.95 3.88
CA GLY A 169 13.55 40.31 3.37
C GLY A 169 12.16 40.57 2.79
N GLU A 170 11.34 39.56 2.49
CA GLU A 170 9.98 39.73 1.99
C GLU A 170 9.02 40.15 3.10
N ASN A 171 7.93 40.84 2.71
CA ASN A 171 6.83 41.10 3.60
C ASN A 171 5.90 39.89 3.67
N TYR A 172 5.62 39.45 4.87
CA TYR A 172 4.64 38.45 5.18
C TYR A 172 3.30 39.09 5.54
N ASP A 173 2.22 38.64 4.94
CA ASP A 173 0.87 39.11 5.21
C ASP A 173 0.00 37.97 5.75
N ALA A 174 -0.37 38.09 7.02
CA ALA A 174 -1.16 37.09 7.73
C ALA A 174 -2.62 36.96 7.24
N MET A 175 -3.15 37.94 6.52
CA MET A 175 -4.53 37.96 6.05
C MET A 175 -4.66 37.55 4.58
N MET A 176 -3.76 38.01 3.72
CA MET A 176 -3.88 37.79 2.27
C MET A 176 -3.09 36.58 1.78
N ASP A 177 -1.94 36.30 2.39
CA ASP A 177 -1.08 35.16 2.01
C ASP A 177 -0.39 34.57 3.25
N PRO A 178 -1.16 33.82 4.06
CA PRO A 178 -0.78 33.42 5.42
C PRO A 178 0.23 32.28 5.49
N MET A 179 0.71 31.75 4.36
CA MET A 179 1.65 30.62 4.37
C MET A 179 3.10 31.07 4.35
N LEU A 180 3.85 30.81 5.43
CA LEU A 180 5.28 31.06 5.50
C LEU A 180 6.08 29.86 5.01
N LEU A 181 5.87 28.69 5.57
CA LEU A 181 6.49 27.43 5.20
C LEU A 181 5.61 26.24 5.57
N ARG A 182 5.95 25.06 5.05
CA ARG A 182 5.28 23.79 5.37
C ARG A 182 6.27 22.80 5.98
N MET A 183 5.80 22.13 7.02
CA MET A 183 6.52 21.04 7.67
C MET A 183 5.73 19.74 7.58
N MET A 184 6.44 18.62 7.55
CA MET A 184 5.85 17.28 7.60
C MET A 184 6.62 16.39 8.57
N ASN A 185 5.90 15.59 9.34
CA ASN A 185 6.49 14.43 10.00
C ASN A 185 6.40 13.25 9.04
N LEU A 186 7.55 12.67 8.71
CA LEU A 186 7.70 11.53 7.79
C LEU A 186 8.16 10.25 8.50
N ASP A 187 8.31 10.25 9.84
CA ASP A 187 8.73 9.07 10.61
C ASP A 187 7.68 7.96 10.54
N GLU A 188 6.42 8.38 10.52
CA GLU A 188 5.25 7.56 10.25
C GLU A 188 4.51 8.13 9.05
N VAL A 189 4.01 7.24 8.20
CA VAL A 189 3.26 7.61 7.01
C VAL A 189 1.92 6.88 6.98
N LYS A 190 0.98 7.48 6.28
CA LYS A 190 -0.29 6.85 5.94
C LYS A 190 -0.33 6.56 4.46
N ALA A 191 -0.79 5.39 4.08
CA ALA A 191 -1.16 5.13 2.70
C ALA A 191 -2.68 5.10 2.59
N LYS A 192 -3.24 5.82 1.62
CA LYS A 192 -4.68 5.84 1.35
C LYS A 192 -4.98 5.00 0.13
N ILE A 193 -5.92 4.08 0.26
CA ILE A 193 -6.47 3.27 -0.83
C ILE A 193 -7.98 3.49 -0.93
N GLN A 194 -8.49 3.25 -2.12
CA GLN A 194 -9.93 3.21 -2.39
C GLN A 194 -10.33 1.76 -2.65
N VAL A 195 -11.30 1.29 -1.90
CA VAL A 195 -11.76 -0.09 -1.90
C VAL A 195 -13.19 -0.16 -2.40
N SER A 196 -13.49 -1.11 -3.28
CA SER A 196 -14.84 -1.33 -3.81
C SER A 196 -15.78 -1.90 -2.74
N ASP A 197 -17.10 -1.81 -2.99
CA ASP A 197 -18.14 -2.42 -2.16
C ASP A 197 -18.06 -3.96 -2.09
N VAL A 198 -17.51 -4.58 -3.13
CA VAL A 198 -17.27 -6.05 -3.18
C VAL A 198 -16.19 -6.49 -2.19
N ASP A 199 -15.19 -5.65 -1.97
CA ASP A 199 -14.00 -6.01 -1.17
C ASP A 199 -13.98 -5.41 0.22
N ILE A 200 -14.75 -4.35 0.48
CA ILE A 200 -14.68 -3.63 1.76
C ILE A 200 -14.99 -4.52 2.97
N ASN A 201 -15.90 -5.46 2.82
CA ASN A 201 -16.26 -6.40 3.89
C ASN A 201 -15.15 -7.41 4.25
N LYS A 202 -14.13 -7.54 3.39
CA LYS A 202 -12.93 -8.37 3.63
C LYS A 202 -11.84 -7.61 4.37
N ILE A 203 -11.97 -6.28 4.49
CA ILE A 203 -10.94 -5.41 5.07
C ILE A 203 -11.39 -4.92 6.43
N ILE A 204 -10.59 -5.22 7.45
CA ILE A 204 -10.85 -4.82 8.83
C ILE A 204 -9.63 -4.13 9.43
N LYS A 205 -9.86 -3.26 10.41
CA LYS A 205 -8.81 -2.58 11.15
C LYS A 205 -7.85 -3.58 11.81
N GLY A 206 -6.56 -3.33 11.70
CA GLY A 206 -5.49 -4.16 12.27
C GLY A 206 -4.92 -5.22 11.33
N GLN A 207 -5.52 -5.45 10.16
CA GLN A 207 -4.95 -6.38 9.17
C GLN A 207 -3.54 -5.94 8.74
N LYS A 208 -2.66 -6.93 8.56
CA LYS A 208 -1.30 -6.71 8.06
C LYS A 208 -1.33 -6.29 6.59
N VAL A 209 -0.45 -5.38 6.26
CA VAL A 209 -0.33 -4.82 4.91
C VAL A 209 1.14 -4.80 4.51
N LEU A 210 1.42 -5.13 3.26
CA LEU A 210 2.72 -4.95 2.64
C LEU A 210 2.63 -3.78 1.65
N LEU A 211 3.59 -2.85 1.73
CA LEU A 211 3.68 -1.70 0.85
C LEU A 211 4.98 -1.80 0.05
N LYS A 212 4.90 -1.59 -1.25
CA LYS A 212 6.06 -1.51 -2.14
C LYS A 212 5.98 -0.25 -2.99
N VAL A 213 7.09 0.49 -3.06
CA VAL A 213 7.23 1.68 -3.90
C VAL A 213 8.22 1.40 -5.03
N SER A 214 8.01 2.02 -6.19
CA SER A 214 8.89 1.80 -7.36
C SER A 214 10.32 2.31 -7.18
N SER A 215 10.56 3.16 -6.18
CA SER A 215 11.88 3.75 -5.88
C SER A 215 12.74 2.88 -4.97
N SER A 216 12.23 1.75 -4.48
CA SER A 216 12.93 0.83 -3.59
C SER A 216 12.50 -0.60 -3.83
N ASP A 217 13.44 -1.54 -3.75
CA ASP A 217 13.15 -2.97 -3.76
C ASP A 217 12.70 -3.49 -2.39
N GLU A 218 12.80 -2.66 -1.35
CA GLU A 218 12.38 -3.00 0.01
C GLU A 218 10.86 -3.01 0.13
N GLU A 219 10.31 -4.01 0.82
CA GLU A 219 8.91 -4.08 1.22
C GLU A 219 8.74 -3.50 2.63
N PHE A 220 7.78 -2.61 2.78
CA PHE A 220 7.43 -1.99 4.06
C PHE A 220 6.21 -2.68 4.64
N THR A 221 6.24 -2.93 5.94
CA THR A 221 5.10 -3.49 6.66
C THR A 221 4.26 -2.39 7.30
N GLY A 222 2.96 -2.54 7.21
CA GLY A 222 1.99 -1.65 7.82
C GLY A 222 0.78 -2.41 8.33
N SER A 223 -0.22 -1.67 8.77
CA SER A 223 -1.51 -2.21 9.16
C SER A 223 -2.65 -1.28 8.78
N VAL A 224 -3.82 -1.83 8.53
CA VAL A 224 -5.05 -1.06 8.34
C VAL A 224 -5.35 -0.29 9.62
N SER A 225 -5.30 1.04 9.58
CA SER A 225 -5.54 1.92 10.72
C SER A 225 -6.98 2.41 10.80
N PHE A 226 -7.60 2.62 9.64
CA PHE A 226 -8.97 3.11 9.53
C PHE A 226 -9.65 2.55 8.28
N VAL A 227 -10.93 2.21 8.41
CA VAL A 227 -11.84 1.83 7.32
C VAL A 227 -13.03 2.79 7.38
N SER A 228 -13.30 3.52 6.29
CA SER A 228 -14.42 4.44 6.25
C SER A 228 -15.76 3.67 6.34
N PRO A 229 -16.69 4.11 7.18
CA PRO A 229 -18.03 3.54 7.21
C PRO A 229 -18.94 4.04 6.07
N GLU A 230 -18.47 5.01 5.28
CA GLU A 230 -19.22 5.69 4.22
C GLU A 230 -18.43 5.61 2.91
N ALA A 231 -19.14 5.28 1.82
CA ALA A 231 -18.57 5.34 0.48
C ALA A 231 -18.53 6.80 -0.02
N ASP A 232 -17.50 7.12 -0.77
CA ASP A 232 -17.42 8.39 -1.50
C ASP A 232 -18.55 8.46 -2.54
N MET A 233 -19.31 9.53 -2.52
CA MET A 233 -20.50 9.70 -3.36
C MET A 233 -20.21 9.74 -4.86
N MET A 234 -19.01 10.13 -5.27
CA MET A 234 -18.65 10.24 -6.68
C MET A 234 -18.06 8.94 -7.23
N SER A 235 -17.21 8.28 -6.47
CA SER A 235 -16.49 7.07 -6.89
C SER A 235 -17.21 5.78 -6.49
N GLY A 236 -18.08 5.80 -5.48
CA GLY A 236 -18.70 4.61 -4.91
C GLY A 236 -17.73 3.71 -4.14
N THR A 237 -16.55 4.21 -3.82
CA THR A 237 -15.50 3.45 -3.12
C THR A 237 -15.35 3.91 -1.68
N PHE A 238 -14.82 3.02 -0.84
CA PHE A 238 -14.55 3.31 0.56
C PHE A 238 -13.09 3.70 0.74
N ASN A 239 -12.84 4.76 1.52
CA ASN A 239 -11.48 5.15 1.89
C ASN A 239 -10.97 4.25 3.01
N VAL A 240 -9.78 3.67 2.81
CA VAL A 240 -9.07 2.89 3.82
C VAL A 240 -7.69 3.51 4.04
N GLU A 241 -7.33 3.73 5.30
CA GLU A 241 -6.01 4.23 5.67
C GLU A 241 -5.16 3.10 6.27
N ILE A 242 -3.92 3.05 5.84
CA ILE A 242 -2.90 2.12 6.29
C ILE A 242 -1.80 2.92 6.97
N ALA A 243 -1.48 2.60 8.21
CA ALA A 243 -0.33 3.17 8.90
C ALA A 243 0.90 2.31 8.62
N ALA A 244 2.01 2.95 8.28
CA ALA A 244 3.28 2.30 8.06
C ALA A 244 4.43 3.11 8.69
N ASN A 245 5.42 2.39 9.20
CA ASN A 245 6.62 2.98 9.78
C ASN A 245 7.62 3.31 8.67
N ASN A 246 8.25 4.49 8.75
CA ASN A 246 9.16 5.00 7.72
C ASN A 246 10.50 5.45 8.33
N LYS A 247 11.09 4.61 9.18
CA LYS A 247 12.33 4.93 9.94
C LYS A 247 13.47 5.48 9.10
N ASN A 248 13.57 5.07 7.85
CA ASN A 248 14.65 5.48 6.95
C ASN A 248 14.24 6.62 6.00
N ASN A 249 13.04 7.20 6.17
CA ASN A 249 12.48 8.25 5.30
C ASN A 249 12.50 7.89 3.80
N ILE A 250 12.38 6.61 3.46
CA ILE A 250 12.36 6.12 2.07
C ILE A 250 11.00 6.44 1.43
N LEU A 251 9.92 6.25 2.18
CA LEU A 251 8.57 6.57 1.73
C LEU A 251 8.38 8.09 1.73
N LYS A 252 8.00 8.65 0.57
CA LYS A 252 7.84 10.09 0.40
C LYS A 252 6.37 10.48 0.31
N HIS A 253 6.06 11.66 0.80
CA HIS A 253 4.71 12.24 0.65
C HIS A 253 4.32 12.36 -0.82
N ASN A 254 3.08 12.04 -1.15
CA ASN A 254 2.51 11.98 -2.50
C ASN A 254 3.08 10.89 -3.43
N GLN A 255 3.90 9.98 -2.95
CA GLN A 255 4.39 8.84 -3.71
C GLN A 255 3.30 7.76 -3.84
N PHE A 256 3.22 7.11 -5.01
CA PHE A 256 2.36 5.94 -5.17
C PHE A 256 3.04 4.69 -4.65
N ALA A 257 2.25 3.83 -4.03
CA ALA A 257 2.67 2.53 -3.54
C ALA A 257 1.69 1.46 -4.02
N ARG A 258 2.24 0.28 -4.30
CA ARG A 258 1.49 -0.97 -4.41
C ARG A 258 1.26 -1.50 -3.00
N ILE A 259 0.02 -1.83 -2.68
CA ILE A 259 -0.41 -2.16 -1.33
C ILE A 259 -1.12 -3.50 -1.35
N LYS A 260 -0.55 -4.51 -0.69
CA LYS A 260 -1.11 -5.85 -0.54
C LYS A 260 -1.70 -5.97 0.86
N VAL A 261 -3.03 -6.04 0.96
CA VAL A 261 -3.74 -6.26 2.23
C VAL A 261 -3.91 -7.75 2.45
N LEU A 262 -3.42 -8.27 3.56
CA LEU A 262 -3.54 -9.67 3.94
C LEU A 262 -5.00 -9.98 4.29
N ILE A 263 -5.63 -10.89 3.55
CA ILE A 263 -7.02 -11.27 3.77
C ILE A 263 -7.11 -12.52 4.64
N LYS A 264 -6.36 -13.55 4.29
CA LYS A 264 -6.38 -14.83 5.00
C LYS A 264 -5.04 -15.54 4.88
N THR A 265 -4.67 -16.27 5.91
CA THR A 265 -3.54 -17.20 5.90
C THR A 265 -4.07 -18.60 6.26
N SER A 266 -3.59 -19.60 5.53
CA SER A 266 -3.74 -21.01 5.88
C SER A 266 -2.37 -21.55 6.25
N GLU A 267 -2.26 -22.11 7.45
CA GLU A 267 -1.00 -22.60 8.01
C GLU A 267 -0.94 -24.11 7.87
N ASN A 268 0.28 -24.63 7.60
CA ASN A 268 0.57 -26.06 7.55
C ASN A 268 -0.36 -26.83 6.60
N THR A 269 -0.57 -26.29 5.41
CA THR A 269 -1.42 -26.86 4.36
C THR A 269 -0.59 -27.38 3.19
N ILE A 270 -1.18 -28.22 2.32
CA ILE A 270 -0.50 -28.67 1.08
C ILE A 270 -0.53 -27.54 0.07
N ILE A 271 0.64 -27.19 -0.45
CA ILE A 271 0.82 -26.11 -1.42
C ILE A 271 1.44 -26.68 -2.70
N VAL A 272 0.88 -26.29 -3.83
CA VAL A 272 1.42 -26.59 -5.15
C VAL A 272 1.51 -25.32 -6.00
N SER A 273 2.32 -25.36 -7.07
CA SER A 273 2.32 -24.29 -8.06
C SER A 273 0.95 -24.20 -8.76
N GLN A 274 0.43 -22.99 -8.98
CA GLN A 274 -0.79 -22.80 -9.77
C GLN A 274 -0.72 -23.42 -11.17
N GLN A 275 0.49 -23.54 -11.75
CA GLN A 275 0.71 -24.17 -13.05
C GLN A 275 0.35 -25.66 -13.10
N ALA A 276 0.25 -26.32 -11.94
CA ALA A 276 -0.14 -27.73 -11.87
C ALA A 276 -1.64 -27.94 -12.06
N ILE A 277 -2.47 -26.90 -11.80
CA ILE A 277 -3.93 -27.04 -11.78
C ILE A 277 -4.49 -26.98 -13.20
N LEU A 278 -5.35 -27.96 -13.51
CA LEU A 278 -6.07 -28.03 -14.77
C LEU A 278 -7.58 -28.03 -14.51
N ASP A 279 -8.34 -27.31 -15.36
CA ASP A 279 -9.80 -27.18 -15.29
C ASP A 279 -10.34 -26.88 -13.87
N ALA A 280 -9.52 -26.20 -13.05
CA ALA A 280 -9.80 -25.81 -11.66
C ALA A 280 -10.18 -26.98 -10.71
N ASN A 281 -9.87 -28.23 -11.05
CA ASN A 281 -10.28 -29.37 -10.21
C ASN A 281 -9.35 -30.58 -10.23
N HIS A 282 -8.26 -30.61 -11.01
CA HIS A 282 -7.38 -31.76 -11.02
C HIS A 282 -5.92 -31.39 -11.34
N VAL A 283 -5.04 -32.29 -10.96
CA VAL A 283 -3.60 -32.29 -11.29
C VAL A 283 -3.20 -33.63 -11.90
N PHE A 284 -2.06 -33.67 -12.58
CA PHE A 284 -1.39 -34.92 -12.89
C PHE A 284 -0.21 -35.12 -11.95
N ILE A 285 -0.14 -36.30 -11.34
CA ILE A 285 1.05 -36.78 -10.63
C ILE A 285 1.82 -37.74 -11.50
N VAL A 286 3.10 -37.97 -11.22
CA VAL A 286 3.94 -38.95 -11.94
C VAL A 286 4.15 -40.17 -11.04
N GLU A 287 3.63 -41.32 -11.47
CA GLU A 287 3.83 -42.60 -10.83
C GLU A 287 4.33 -43.64 -11.89
N ASN A 288 5.48 -44.27 -11.62
CA ASN A 288 6.06 -45.28 -12.50
C ASN A 288 6.19 -44.83 -13.98
N ASP A 289 6.67 -43.58 -14.19
CA ASP A 289 6.82 -42.94 -15.50
C ASP A 289 5.50 -42.78 -16.29
N LYS A 290 4.38 -42.73 -15.56
CA LYS A 290 3.05 -42.48 -16.13
C LYS A 290 2.35 -41.31 -15.42
N ALA A 291 1.54 -40.60 -16.19
CA ALA A 291 0.68 -39.58 -15.69
C ALA A 291 -0.56 -40.20 -15.02
N VAL A 292 -0.81 -39.87 -13.78
CA VAL A 292 -2.00 -40.30 -13.04
C VAL A 292 -2.80 -39.04 -12.68
N LYS A 293 -4.07 -39.01 -13.09
CA LYS A 293 -4.98 -37.89 -12.82
C LYS A 293 -5.51 -37.97 -11.41
N LYS A 294 -5.33 -36.91 -10.61
CA LYS A 294 -5.91 -36.74 -9.28
C LYS A 294 -6.84 -35.55 -9.23
N TYR A 295 -8.05 -35.78 -8.73
CA TYR A 295 -8.98 -34.69 -8.43
C TYR A 295 -8.62 -34.06 -7.10
N VAL A 296 -8.65 -32.74 -7.05
CA VAL A 296 -8.24 -31.95 -5.88
C VAL A 296 -9.32 -30.92 -5.52
N THR A 297 -9.40 -30.59 -4.24
CA THR A 297 -10.19 -29.47 -3.73
C THR A 297 -9.25 -28.32 -3.46
N LEU A 298 -9.50 -27.18 -4.10
CA LEU A 298 -8.67 -25.99 -4.00
C LEU A 298 -9.07 -25.17 -2.77
N GLY A 299 -8.08 -24.54 -2.12
CA GLY A 299 -8.24 -23.62 -1.00
C GLY A 299 -7.83 -22.19 -1.36
N LEU A 300 -6.98 -21.60 -0.52
CA LEU A 300 -6.43 -20.26 -0.76
C LEU A 300 -5.47 -20.27 -1.96
N GLU A 301 -5.43 -19.14 -2.66
CA GLU A 301 -4.50 -18.92 -3.77
C GLU A 301 -3.76 -17.59 -3.62
N ASN A 302 -2.54 -17.54 -4.15
CA ASN A 302 -1.76 -16.33 -4.35
C ASN A 302 -1.20 -16.31 -5.77
N GLU A 303 -0.32 -15.38 -6.10
CA GLU A 303 0.22 -15.17 -7.47
C GLU A 303 0.92 -16.41 -8.05
N TYR A 304 1.48 -17.30 -7.23
CA TYR A 304 2.34 -18.39 -7.67
C TYR A 304 1.85 -19.78 -7.23
N GLU A 305 1.18 -19.85 -6.10
CA GLU A 305 0.86 -21.08 -5.40
C GLU A 305 -0.62 -21.15 -5.05
N ILE A 306 -1.10 -22.37 -4.87
CA ILE A 306 -2.46 -22.68 -4.47
C ILE A 306 -2.47 -23.77 -3.40
N GLU A 307 -3.35 -23.59 -2.43
CA GLU A 307 -3.63 -24.58 -1.39
C GLU A 307 -4.47 -25.73 -1.94
N ILE A 308 -4.10 -26.93 -1.58
CA ILE A 308 -4.90 -28.12 -1.82
C ILE A 308 -5.43 -28.63 -0.47
N THR A 309 -6.74 -28.53 -0.29
CA THR A 309 -7.39 -28.98 0.95
C THR A 309 -7.67 -30.47 0.96
N GLU A 310 -7.86 -31.09 -0.22
CA GLU A 310 -8.10 -32.51 -0.38
C GLU A 310 -7.53 -33.01 -1.73
N GLY A 311 -7.12 -34.27 -1.77
CA GLY A 311 -6.72 -34.98 -3.01
C GLY A 311 -5.21 -35.11 -3.25
N LEU A 312 -4.37 -34.41 -2.49
CA LEU A 312 -2.90 -34.55 -2.55
C LEU A 312 -2.29 -34.76 -1.16
N GLN A 313 -1.12 -35.38 -1.13
CA GLN A 313 -0.31 -35.56 0.07
C GLN A 313 1.02 -34.82 -0.05
N ASP A 314 1.63 -34.57 1.11
CA ASP A 314 2.98 -34.00 1.17
C ASP A 314 4.00 -34.91 0.48
N GLY A 315 4.88 -34.33 -0.35
CA GLY A 315 5.90 -35.06 -1.09
C GLY A 315 5.44 -35.63 -2.43
N GLU A 316 4.16 -35.57 -2.80
CA GLU A 316 3.70 -36.01 -4.12
C GLU A 316 4.22 -35.09 -5.23
N THR A 317 4.59 -35.69 -6.35
CA THR A 317 5.18 -34.98 -7.48
C THR A 317 4.11 -34.65 -8.52
N VAL A 318 3.80 -33.36 -8.68
CA VAL A 318 2.81 -32.84 -9.63
C VAL A 318 3.45 -32.28 -10.90
N VAL A 319 2.80 -32.47 -12.03
CA VAL A 319 3.24 -31.93 -13.31
C VAL A 319 2.87 -30.45 -13.41
N ILE A 320 3.85 -29.58 -13.66
CA ILE A 320 3.67 -28.13 -13.78
C ILE A 320 3.80 -27.60 -15.21
N ARG A 321 4.45 -28.38 -16.11
CA ARG A 321 4.54 -28.10 -17.56
C ARG A 321 4.40 -29.36 -18.34
N GLY A 322 3.84 -29.27 -19.55
CA GLY A 322 3.51 -30.42 -20.37
C GLY A 322 2.22 -31.15 -20.00
N ASN A 323 1.53 -30.62 -18.95
CA ASN A 323 0.25 -31.11 -18.42
C ASN A 323 -0.95 -30.88 -19.36
N ILE A 324 -0.91 -29.80 -20.17
CA ILE A 324 -2.01 -29.51 -21.12
C ILE A 324 -2.12 -30.59 -22.18
N GLY A 325 -3.29 -31.27 -22.25
CA GLY A 325 -3.54 -32.37 -23.18
C GLY A 325 -2.88 -33.70 -22.78
N LEU A 326 -2.39 -33.82 -21.53
CA LEU A 326 -1.97 -35.08 -20.94
C LEU A 326 -3.22 -35.89 -20.55
N SER A 327 -3.15 -37.18 -20.76
CA SER A 327 -4.24 -38.13 -20.44
C SER A 327 -3.79 -39.11 -19.35
N GLU A 328 -4.78 -39.68 -18.66
CA GLU A 328 -4.54 -40.77 -17.69
C GLU A 328 -3.76 -41.93 -18.33
N GLY A 329 -2.64 -42.29 -17.75
CA GLY A 329 -1.80 -43.41 -18.21
C GLY A 329 -0.76 -43.05 -19.29
N ASP A 330 -0.71 -41.81 -19.77
CA ASP A 330 0.32 -41.38 -20.74
C ASP A 330 1.73 -41.55 -20.15
N LYS A 331 2.65 -42.07 -20.97
CA LYS A 331 4.08 -42.16 -20.61
C LYS A 331 4.69 -40.78 -20.58
N VAL A 332 5.36 -40.44 -19.49
CA VAL A 332 6.01 -39.16 -19.28
C VAL A 332 7.50 -39.33 -18.99
N GLU A 333 8.29 -38.39 -19.50
CA GLU A 333 9.72 -38.26 -19.21
C GLU A 333 9.92 -36.93 -18.44
N VAL A 334 10.50 -37.05 -17.26
CA VAL A 334 10.71 -35.88 -16.41
C VAL A 334 11.94 -35.11 -16.86
N SER A 335 11.75 -33.87 -17.30
CA SER A 335 12.87 -32.95 -17.57
C SER A 335 13.12 -32.07 -16.33
N HIS A 336 14.38 -31.86 -15.99
CA HIS A 336 14.84 -31.07 -14.84
C HIS A 336 14.96 -29.58 -15.16
#